data_95cb5b4309b6e6fb1da3fdedcaef1c11
#
_entry.id   95cb5b4309b6e6fb1da3fdedcaef1c11
#
_cell.length_a   1.000
_cell.length_b   1.000
_cell.length_c   1.000
_cell.angle_alpha   90.00
_cell.angle_beta   90.00
_cell.angle_gamma   90.00
#
_symmetry.space_group_name_H-M   'P 1'
#
loop_
_entity.id
_entity.type
_entity.pdbx_description
1 polymer ?
#
loop_
_entity_poly.entity_id
_entity_poly.type
_entity_poly.pdbx_seq_one_letter_code
_entity_poly.pdbx_strand_id
1 'polypeptide(L)'
;MTQLPARYDHVGSFLRPKYLLEAREQKAKGEITPEQLRAVEDKAIAEIVKFQEDVGLKSITDGEFRRTYFHIDFLEQIGGVKTDIPVTIRKPDGTEELAPPVMRVIDKVRHAKDIQLTDFQYLKSQVSAGHTPKVCIPSPTMLHFRGGRAGISKEAYPELEPDFYDDVAKAYGDELRSLAAAGCMYVQMDDTNMAYLCDEKMREAARQRGDDPNELPHRYAKFINKVVAQKPPGMLLAMHLCRGNFKSTHAAAGNYEPVAEALLKEMNLDAYFMEYDDDRSGDFRPLRYLPKGKTVVLGLVTTKFGEMESKDALKRRIAEAAQYAPLEQLALSPQCGFSSTVHGNNIAVEAQRNKLRLVVETAREVWGEN
;
A
#
# COMPACT_ATOMS: atom_id res chain seq x y z
N MET A 1 12.22 2.04 -19.56
CA MET A 1 11.85 1.42 -18.28
C MET A 1 11.52 2.54 -17.33
N THR A 2 10.40 2.45 -16.66
CA THR A 2 9.99 3.42 -15.64
C THR A 2 10.82 3.16 -14.38
N GLN A 3 11.51 4.17 -13.86
CA GLN A 3 12.36 4.04 -12.68
C GLN A 3 11.77 4.84 -11.52
N LEU A 4 12.04 4.42 -10.29
CA LEU A 4 11.73 5.20 -9.10
C LEU A 4 12.40 6.58 -9.16
N PRO A 5 11.77 7.63 -8.61
CA PRO A 5 12.34 8.99 -8.58
C PRO A 5 13.69 9.08 -7.84
N ALA A 6 13.96 8.15 -6.91
CA ALA A 6 15.22 8.01 -6.17
C ALA A 6 15.43 6.57 -5.73
N ARG A 7 16.61 6.24 -5.21
CA ARG A 7 16.91 4.94 -4.56
C ARG A 7 16.41 4.86 -3.12
N TYR A 8 15.54 5.75 -2.75
CA TYR A 8 14.81 5.76 -1.49
C TYR A 8 13.38 6.22 -1.73
N ASP A 9 12.48 5.69 -0.94
CA ASP A 9 11.06 6.01 -1.02
C ASP A 9 10.39 5.80 0.35
N HIS A 10 9.08 5.92 0.41
CA HIS A 10 8.24 5.61 1.57
C HIS A 10 6.92 4.98 1.11
N VAL A 11 6.18 4.37 2.03
CA VAL A 11 4.95 3.62 1.70
C VAL A 11 3.73 4.52 1.47
N GLY A 12 3.71 5.71 2.05
CA GLY A 12 2.65 6.69 1.73
C GLY A 12 1.99 7.35 2.92
N SER A 13 1.62 6.61 3.96
CA SER A 13 0.89 7.17 5.11
C SER A 13 1.81 7.73 6.19
N PHE A 14 1.36 8.85 6.79
CA PHE A 14 2.05 9.57 7.85
C PHE A 14 1.17 9.72 9.09
N LEU A 15 1.80 10.00 10.25
CA LEU A 15 1.07 10.30 11.48
C LEU A 15 0.22 11.56 11.29
N ARG A 16 -1.06 11.45 11.61
CA ARG A 16 -2.01 12.55 11.51
C ARG A 16 -1.82 13.56 12.62
N PRO A 17 -1.82 14.88 12.33
CA PRO A 17 -1.80 15.90 13.37
C PRO A 17 -3.09 15.84 14.20
N LYS A 18 -2.96 16.17 15.50
CA LYS A 18 -4.06 16.10 16.46
C LYS A 18 -5.31 16.87 16.02
N TYR A 19 -5.12 18.09 15.49
CA TYR A 19 -6.23 18.93 15.03
C TYR A 19 -7.03 18.29 13.87
N LEU A 20 -6.38 17.47 13.02
CA LEU A 20 -7.07 16.72 11.96
C LEU A 20 -7.93 15.60 12.54
N LEU A 21 -7.41 14.87 13.54
CA LEU A 21 -8.18 13.82 14.23
C LEU A 21 -9.39 14.41 14.95
N GLU A 22 -9.22 15.54 15.64
CA GLU A 22 -10.31 16.29 16.30
C GLU A 22 -11.37 16.76 15.29
N ALA A 23 -10.98 17.29 14.15
CA ALA A 23 -11.92 17.70 13.09
C ALA A 23 -12.69 16.50 12.53
N ARG A 24 -12.07 15.33 12.37
CA ARG A 24 -12.75 14.09 11.93
C ARG A 24 -13.79 13.63 12.96
N GLU A 25 -13.48 13.73 14.25
CA GLU A 25 -14.44 13.45 15.33
C GLU A 25 -15.61 14.43 15.34
N GLN A 26 -15.34 15.72 15.18
CA GLN A 26 -16.37 16.76 15.07
C GLN A 26 -17.30 16.50 13.87
N LYS A 27 -16.72 16.10 12.73
CA LYS A 27 -17.51 15.73 11.55
C LYS A 27 -18.39 14.50 11.82
N ALA A 28 -17.85 13.48 12.49
CA ALA A 28 -18.61 12.27 12.84
C ALA A 28 -19.80 12.59 13.79
N LYS A 29 -19.65 13.61 14.67
CA LYS A 29 -20.70 14.12 15.56
C LYS A 29 -21.65 15.10 14.87
N GLY A 30 -21.39 15.51 13.62
CA GLY A 30 -22.19 16.51 12.90
C GLY A 30 -21.93 17.96 13.33
N GLU A 31 -20.84 18.22 14.06
CA GLU A 31 -20.48 19.54 14.57
C GLU A 31 -19.87 20.45 13.50
N ILE A 32 -19.26 19.87 12.46
CA ILE A 32 -18.72 20.58 11.30
C ILE A 32 -19.24 19.96 9.98
N THR A 33 -19.23 20.78 8.90
CA THR A 33 -19.65 20.32 7.57
C THR A 33 -18.54 19.53 6.86
N PRO A 34 -18.86 18.79 5.77
CA PRO A 34 -17.84 18.16 4.93
C PRO A 34 -16.81 19.15 4.38
N GLU A 35 -17.24 20.34 3.99
CA GLU A 35 -16.38 21.41 3.44
C GLU A 35 -15.43 21.96 4.50
N GLN A 36 -15.89 22.08 5.74
CA GLN A 36 -15.04 22.49 6.88
C GLN A 36 -13.99 21.42 7.18
N LEU A 37 -14.35 20.12 7.18
CA LEU A 37 -13.38 19.04 7.32
C LEU A 37 -12.38 19.09 6.15
N ARG A 38 -12.85 19.26 4.91
CA ARG A 38 -11.98 19.34 3.72
C ARG A 38 -10.93 20.43 3.86
N ALA A 39 -11.30 21.60 4.36
CA ALA A 39 -10.37 22.71 4.59
C ALA A 39 -9.28 22.35 5.64
N VAL A 40 -9.64 21.60 6.68
CA VAL A 40 -8.67 21.11 7.69
C VAL A 40 -7.74 20.04 7.08
N GLU A 41 -8.28 19.13 6.27
CA GLU A 41 -7.50 18.13 5.55
C GLU A 41 -6.53 18.79 4.56
N ASP A 42 -6.98 19.79 3.79
CA ASP A 42 -6.15 20.54 2.85
C ASP A 42 -4.96 21.19 3.56
N LYS A 43 -5.19 21.84 4.71
CA LYS A 43 -4.11 22.40 5.52
C LYS A 43 -3.12 21.33 5.97
N ALA A 44 -3.61 20.21 6.50
CA ALA A 44 -2.76 19.11 6.98
C ALA A 44 -1.94 18.51 5.85
N ILE A 45 -2.52 18.37 4.65
CA ILE A 45 -1.83 17.87 3.45
C ILE A 45 -0.74 18.84 3.00
N ALA A 46 -0.98 20.14 2.96
CA ALA A 46 0.06 21.11 2.65
C ALA A 46 1.25 21.04 3.63
N GLU A 47 0.97 20.86 4.92
CA GLU A 47 2.00 20.70 5.96
C GLU A 47 2.80 19.39 5.79
N ILE A 48 2.14 18.27 5.49
CA ILE A 48 2.84 16.99 5.31
C ILE A 48 3.61 16.92 3.99
N VAL A 49 3.17 17.58 2.93
CA VAL A 49 3.93 17.72 1.68
C VAL A 49 5.24 18.43 1.97
N LYS A 50 5.17 19.61 2.61
CA LYS A 50 6.38 20.34 3.00
C LYS A 50 7.31 19.52 3.90
N PHE A 51 6.75 18.80 4.88
CA PHE A 51 7.53 17.91 5.74
C PHE A 51 8.31 16.86 4.95
N GLN A 52 7.67 16.22 3.96
CA GLN A 52 8.31 15.22 3.10
C GLN A 52 9.45 15.83 2.26
N GLU A 53 9.23 17.01 1.69
CA GLU A 53 10.25 17.74 0.95
C GLU A 53 11.43 18.15 1.85
N ASP A 54 11.15 18.67 3.06
CA ASP A 54 12.16 19.10 4.04
C ASP A 54 13.03 17.94 4.55
N VAL A 55 12.54 16.71 4.59
CA VAL A 55 13.36 15.52 4.93
C VAL A 55 14.12 14.95 3.73
N GLY A 56 13.88 15.47 2.53
CA GLY A 56 14.63 15.14 1.31
C GLY A 56 14.00 14.01 0.47
N LEU A 57 12.75 13.63 0.71
CA LEU A 57 12.03 12.65 -0.11
C LEU A 57 11.78 13.20 -1.53
N LYS A 58 11.80 12.34 -2.53
CA LYS A 58 11.53 12.68 -3.94
C LYS A 58 10.12 12.28 -4.37
N SER A 59 9.56 11.24 -3.79
CA SER A 59 8.16 10.83 -3.97
C SER A 59 7.35 11.45 -2.84
N ILE A 60 6.25 12.12 -3.17
CA ILE A 60 5.44 12.89 -2.22
C ILE A 60 4.00 12.41 -2.26
N THR A 61 3.43 12.04 -1.12
CA THR A 61 2.01 11.69 -0.96
C THR A 61 1.26 12.76 -0.17
N ASP A 62 -0.06 12.67 -0.15
CA ASP A 62 -0.93 13.47 0.73
C ASP A 62 -0.94 12.98 2.19
N GLY A 63 -0.03 12.05 2.55
CA GLY A 63 0.03 11.41 3.86
C GLY A 63 -1.13 10.46 4.14
N GLU A 64 -2.03 10.30 3.17
CA GLU A 64 -3.28 9.53 3.25
C GLU A 64 -4.21 10.08 4.35
N PHE A 65 -4.23 11.39 4.50
CA PHE A 65 -4.92 12.06 5.58
C PHE A 65 -6.43 12.10 5.44
N ARG A 66 -6.97 11.86 4.23
CA ARG A 66 -8.40 11.86 3.96
C ARG A 66 -9.10 10.54 4.22
N ARG A 67 -8.34 9.41 4.25
CA ARG A 67 -8.89 8.07 4.42
C ARG A 67 -8.97 7.64 5.90
N THR A 68 -9.91 6.76 6.20
CA THR A 68 -10.02 6.03 7.48
C THR A 68 -9.33 4.68 7.38
N TYR A 69 -9.63 3.93 6.32
CA TYR A 69 -9.03 2.63 6.02
C TYR A 69 -8.37 2.65 4.64
N PHE A 70 -7.19 2.05 4.50
CA PHE A 70 -6.42 2.09 3.26
C PHE A 70 -7.14 1.43 2.06
N HIS A 71 -8.05 0.49 2.29
CA HIS A 71 -8.72 -0.26 1.23
C HIS A 71 -10.20 0.06 1.09
N ILE A 72 -10.93 0.25 2.19
CA ILE A 72 -12.38 0.42 2.17
C ILE A 72 -12.76 1.72 1.48
N ASP A 73 -12.15 2.84 1.90
CA ASP A 73 -12.46 4.19 1.41
C ASP A 73 -12.34 4.32 -0.13
N PHE A 74 -11.51 3.50 -0.76
CA PHE A 74 -11.39 3.42 -2.21
C PHE A 74 -12.36 2.39 -2.82
N LEU A 75 -12.33 1.16 -2.30
CA LEU A 75 -13.04 0.03 -2.93
C LEU A 75 -14.55 0.16 -2.84
N GLU A 76 -15.10 0.79 -1.80
CA GLU A 76 -16.55 1.05 -1.69
C GLU A 76 -17.08 2.04 -2.73
N GLN A 77 -16.20 2.81 -3.39
CA GLN A 77 -16.57 3.73 -4.46
C GLN A 77 -16.59 3.09 -5.84
N ILE A 78 -16.07 1.87 -5.97
CA ILE A 78 -16.17 1.07 -7.19
C ILE A 78 -17.61 0.58 -7.36
N GLY A 79 -18.21 0.80 -8.54
CA GLY A 79 -19.55 0.32 -8.84
C GLY A 79 -19.63 -1.20 -8.76
N GLY A 80 -20.68 -1.73 -8.16
CA GLY A 80 -20.88 -3.16 -7.90
C GLY A 80 -20.27 -3.66 -6.59
N VAL A 81 -19.54 -2.82 -5.86
CA VAL A 81 -18.99 -3.13 -4.52
C VAL A 81 -19.88 -2.50 -3.45
N LYS A 82 -20.12 -3.23 -2.38
CA LYS A 82 -20.86 -2.76 -1.20
C LYS A 82 -20.09 -3.13 0.06
N THR A 83 -20.07 -2.18 0.97
CA THR A 83 -19.54 -2.40 2.32
C THR A 83 -20.68 -2.69 3.27
N ASP A 84 -20.62 -3.82 3.97
CA ASP A 84 -21.59 -4.15 5.02
C ASP A 84 -21.30 -3.34 6.29
N ILE A 85 -22.32 -3.17 7.13
CA ILE A 85 -22.21 -2.46 8.42
C ILE A 85 -21.14 -3.16 9.27
N PRO A 86 -20.25 -2.41 9.95
CA PRO A 86 -19.25 -2.98 10.82
C PRO A 86 -19.87 -3.88 11.89
N VAL A 87 -19.32 -5.08 12.04
CA VAL A 87 -19.72 -6.00 13.10
C VAL A 87 -18.92 -5.64 14.36
N THR A 88 -19.59 -5.52 15.50
CA THR A 88 -18.92 -5.36 16.79
C THR A 88 -18.25 -6.68 17.18
N ILE A 89 -16.94 -6.66 17.38
CA ILE A 89 -16.18 -7.82 17.88
C ILE A 89 -15.95 -7.62 19.37
N ARG A 90 -16.26 -8.60 20.18
CA ARG A 90 -15.92 -8.62 21.60
C ARG A 90 -14.52 -9.21 21.77
N LYS A 91 -13.62 -8.44 22.37
CA LYS A 91 -12.27 -8.87 22.69
C LYS A 91 -12.25 -9.84 23.88
N PRO A 92 -11.16 -10.62 24.03
CA PRO A 92 -11.00 -11.50 25.21
C PRO A 92 -11.04 -10.77 26.55
N ASP A 93 -10.69 -9.47 26.58
CA ASP A 93 -10.74 -8.60 27.76
C ASP A 93 -12.14 -8.04 28.05
N GLY A 94 -13.14 -8.42 27.23
CA GLY A 94 -14.54 -8.01 27.35
C GLY A 94 -14.86 -6.66 26.71
N THR A 95 -13.89 -5.91 26.17
CA THR A 95 -14.13 -4.69 25.43
C THR A 95 -14.69 -4.98 24.04
N GLU A 96 -15.52 -4.06 23.54
CA GLU A 96 -16.07 -4.14 22.20
C GLU A 96 -15.27 -3.25 21.23
N GLU A 97 -14.95 -3.77 20.07
CA GLU A 97 -14.32 -3.03 18.98
C GLU A 97 -15.09 -3.27 17.68
N LEU A 98 -15.26 -2.20 16.89
CA LEU A 98 -15.81 -2.34 15.56
C LEU A 98 -14.78 -3.01 14.65
N ALA A 99 -15.12 -4.18 14.11
CA ALA A 99 -14.35 -4.79 13.04
C ALA A 99 -14.37 -3.91 11.80
N PRO A 100 -13.31 -3.92 10.98
CA PRO A 100 -13.39 -3.30 9.66
C PRO A 100 -14.59 -3.86 8.90
N PRO A 101 -15.36 -3.00 8.19
CA PRO A 101 -16.49 -3.45 7.40
C PRO A 101 -16.10 -4.55 6.41
N VAL A 102 -16.99 -5.49 6.17
CA VAL A 102 -16.79 -6.55 5.17
C VAL A 102 -17.28 -6.03 3.82
N MET A 103 -16.41 -6.09 2.83
CA MET A 103 -16.76 -5.75 1.44
C MET A 103 -17.29 -6.96 0.70
N ARG A 104 -18.29 -6.74 -0.14
CA ARG A 104 -18.87 -7.72 -1.07
C ARG A 104 -19.00 -7.13 -2.46
N VAL A 105 -18.79 -7.97 -3.44
CA VAL A 105 -19.18 -7.67 -4.83
C VAL A 105 -20.61 -8.17 -5.03
N ILE A 106 -21.53 -7.23 -5.18
CA ILE A 106 -22.98 -7.53 -5.26
C ILE A 106 -23.56 -7.41 -6.66
N ASP A 107 -22.82 -6.78 -7.60
CA ASP A 107 -23.17 -6.54 -8.98
C ASP A 107 -21.91 -6.51 -9.85
N LYS A 108 -22.05 -6.35 -11.17
CA LYS A 108 -20.92 -6.16 -12.09
C LYS A 108 -20.04 -4.98 -11.68
N VAL A 109 -18.75 -5.25 -11.57
CA VAL A 109 -17.75 -4.25 -11.17
C VAL A 109 -17.53 -3.26 -12.30
N ARG A 110 -17.49 -1.97 -11.98
CA ARG A 110 -17.24 -0.89 -12.95
C ARG A 110 -16.65 0.35 -12.29
N HIS A 111 -15.92 1.12 -13.04
CA HIS A 111 -15.48 2.47 -12.65
C HIS A 111 -16.69 3.41 -12.78
N ALA A 112 -17.37 3.68 -11.67
CA ALA A 112 -18.58 4.51 -11.65
C ALA A 112 -18.28 6.02 -11.63
N LYS A 113 -17.09 6.40 -11.15
CA LYS A 113 -16.60 7.78 -11.05
C LYS A 113 -15.09 7.77 -10.80
N ASP A 114 -14.43 8.88 -11.04
CA ASP A 114 -13.05 9.11 -10.59
C ASP A 114 -12.99 9.13 -9.06
N ILE A 115 -12.13 8.30 -8.49
CA ILE A 115 -12.07 8.09 -7.03
C ILE A 115 -11.01 9.00 -6.42
N GLN A 116 -9.79 9.00 -6.98
CA GLN A 116 -8.63 9.72 -6.43
C GLN A 116 -8.32 11.04 -7.15
N LEU A 117 -9.00 11.34 -8.25
CA LEU A 117 -8.67 12.47 -9.13
C LEU A 117 -8.60 13.82 -8.40
N THR A 118 -9.64 14.14 -7.64
CA THR A 118 -9.73 15.45 -6.93
C THR A 118 -8.64 15.55 -5.85
N ASP A 119 -8.36 14.47 -5.14
CA ASP A 119 -7.34 14.43 -4.09
C ASP A 119 -5.93 14.53 -4.69
N PHE A 120 -5.70 13.84 -5.82
CA PHE A 120 -4.46 13.97 -6.58
C PHE A 120 -4.23 15.38 -7.12
N GLN A 121 -5.26 16.03 -7.67
CA GLN A 121 -5.14 17.40 -8.18
C GLN A 121 -4.73 18.38 -7.07
N TYR A 122 -5.28 18.22 -5.87
CA TYR A 122 -4.86 19.00 -4.72
C TYR A 122 -3.42 18.70 -4.32
N LEU A 123 -3.04 17.43 -4.16
CA LEU A 123 -1.66 17.03 -3.88
C LEU A 123 -0.68 17.63 -4.89
N LYS A 124 -0.97 17.48 -6.17
CA LYS A 124 -0.13 18.00 -7.26
C LYS A 124 0.05 19.52 -7.16
N SER A 125 -0.97 20.26 -6.73
CA SER A 125 -0.89 21.73 -6.56
C SER A 125 0.01 22.17 -5.40
N GLN A 126 0.30 21.26 -4.45
CA GLN A 126 1.13 21.53 -3.28
C GLN A 126 2.58 21.08 -3.46
N VAL A 127 2.83 20.12 -4.35
CA VAL A 127 4.18 19.52 -4.55
C VAL A 127 5.07 20.46 -5.35
N SER A 128 6.26 20.74 -4.80
CA SER A 128 7.26 21.62 -5.42
C SER A 128 7.93 20.97 -6.65
N ALA A 129 8.43 21.80 -7.55
CA ALA A 129 9.19 21.34 -8.72
C ALA A 129 10.40 20.46 -8.29
N GLY A 130 10.66 19.40 -9.06
CA GLY A 130 11.72 18.43 -8.76
C GLY A 130 11.30 17.29 -7.82
N HIS A 131 10.04 17.26 -7.42
CA HIS A 131 9.42 16.15 -6.68
C HIS A 131 8.34 15.48 -7.52
N THR A 132 8.01 14.23 -7.20
CA THR A 132 7.02 13.43 -7.92
C THR A 132 5.83 13.14 -7.00
N PRO A 133 4.62 13.66 -7.31
CA PRO A 133 3.43 13.29 -6.57
C PRO A 133 3.10 11.82 -6.81
N LYS A 134 2.85 11.08 -5.73
CA LYS A 134 2.58 9.65 -5.67
C LYS A 134 1.20 9.40 -5.07
N VAL A 135 0.42 8.52 -5.69
CA VAL A 135 -0.88 8.09 -5.18
C VAL A 135 -0.81 6.64 -4.73
N CYS A 136 -1.38 6.36 -3.55
CA CYS A 136 -1.53 4.99 -3.04
C CYS A 136 -3.01 4.58 -3.14
N ILE A 137 -3.26 3.42 -3.75
CA ILE A 137 -4.59 2.79 -3.88
C ILE A 137 -4.51 1.34 -3.39
N PRO A 138 -5.59 0.72 -2.94
CA PRO A 138 -5.55 -0.69 -2.56
C PRO A 138 -5.34 -1.60 -3.78
N SER A 139 -4.74 -2.77 -3.54
CA SER A 139 -4.65 -3.82 -4.55
C SER A 139 -6.05 -4.38 -4.91
N PRO A 140 -6.33 -4.66 -6.19
CA PRO A 140 -7.61 -5.22 -6.63
C PRO A 140 -7.88 -6.62 -6.05
N THR A 141 -6.86 -7.36 -5.63
CA THR A 141 -6.98 -8.67 -4.99
C THR A 141 -7.77 -8.63 -3.69
N MET A 142 -7.87 -7.44 -3.06
CA MET A 142 -8.67 -7.20 -1.85
C MET A 142 -10.16 -7.51 -2.03
N LEU A 143 -10.69 -7.39 -3.25
CA LEU A 143 -12.10 -7.73 -3.55
C LEU A 143 -12.39 -9.24 -3.50
N HIS A 144 -11.33 -10.08 -3.57
CA HIS A 144 -11.48 -11.54 -3.48
C HIS A 144 -10.94 -12.11 -2.17
N PHE A 145 -9.74 -11.71 -1.73
CA PHE A 145 -8.98 -12.44 -0.70
C PHE A 145 -9.72 -12.68 0.60
N ARG A 146 -10.40 -11.66 1.15
CA ARG A 146 -11.04 -11.78 2.47
C ARG A 146 -12.32 -12.62 2.46
N GLY A 147 -13.15 -12.42 1.45
CA GLY A 147 -14.44 -13.11 1.30
C GLY A 147 -14.36 -14.38 0.46
N GLY A 148 -13.26 -14.58 -0.26
CA GLY A 148 -13.14 -15.64 -1.25
C GLY A 148 -14.28 -15.59 -2.27
N ARG A 149 -14.61 -16.74 -2.87
CA ARG A 149 -15.73 -16.87 -3.80
C ARG A 149 -17.08 -16.45 -3.19
N ALA A 150 -17.26 -16.66 -1.89
CA ALA A 150 -18.52 -16.34 -1.18
C ALA A 150 -18.79 -14.83 -1.07
N GLY A 151 -17.75 -14.00 -1.13
CA GLY A 151 -17.85 -12.55 -1.13
C GLY A 151 -18.27 -11.93 -2.46
N ILE A 152 -18.45 -12.75 -3.52
CA ILE A 152 -18.74 -12.29 -4.88
C ILE A 152 -20.06 -12.90 -5.35
N SER A 153 -21.01 -12.05 -5.79
CA SER A 153 -22.32 -12.46 -6.27
C SER A 153 -22.23 -13.49 -7.40
N LYS A 154 -22.90 -14.63 -7.22
CA LYS A 154 -23.00 -15.67 -8.26
C LYS A 154 -23.94 -15.27 -9.40
N GLU A 155 -24.86 -14.34 -9.14
CA GLU A 155 -25.74 -13.80 -10.17
C GLU A 155 -24.97 -12.87 -11.12
N ALA A 156 -24.13 -11.98 -10.56
CA ALA A 156 -23.29 -11.10 -11.36
C ALA A 156 -22.14 -11.85 -12.05
N TYR A 157 -21.54 -12.81 -11.33
CA TYR A 157 -20.40 -13.61 -11.79
C TYR A 157 -20.61 -15.07 -11.46
N PRO A 158 -21.25 -15.88 -12.35
CA PRO A 158 -21.38 -17.32 -12.16
C PRO A 158 -20.03 -18.02 -11.95
N GLU A 159 -19.04 -17.61 -12.75
CA GLU A 159 -17.61 -17.96 -12.60
C GLU A 159 -16.78 -16.68 -12.39
N LEU A 160 -15.62 -16.82 -11.75
CA LEU A 160 -14.72 -15.66 -11.53
C LEU A 160 -13.92 -15.32 -12.78
N GLU A 161 -13.48 -16.35 -13.50
CA GLU A 161 -12.71 -16.17 -14.75
C GLU A 161 -13.60 -16.36 -15.97
N PRO A 162 -13.44 -15.51 -17.00
CA PRO A 162 -12.55 -14.33 -17.01
C PRO A 162 -13.22 -13.07 -16.46
N ASP A 163 -14.54 -13.03 -16.39
CA ASP A 163 -15.38 -11.81 -16.34
C ASP A 163 -15.13 -10.95 -15.10
N PHE A 164 -15.05 -11.56 -13.90
CA PHE A 164 -14.80 -10.79 -12.68
C PHE A 164 -13.44 -10.09 -12.71
N TYR A 165 -12.38 -10.80 -13.09
CA TYR A 165 -11.04 -10.25 -13.13
C TYR A 165 -10.88 -9.21 -14.25
N ASP A 166 -11.56 -9.39 -15.37
CA ASP A 166 -11.55 -8.44 -16.48
C ASP A 166 -12.29 -7.15 -16.14
N ASP A 167 -13.47 -7.24 -15.52
CA ASP A 167 -14.25 -6.08 -15.07
C ASP A 167 -13.48 -5.26 -14.02
N VAL A 168 -12.86 -5.93 -13.03
CA VAL A 168 -12.05 -5.25 -12.01
C VAL A 168 -10.81 -4.62 -12.66
N ALA A 169 -10.11 -5.33 -13.53
CA ALA A 169 -8.95 -4.78 -14.22
C ALA A 169 -9.30 -3.55 -15.08
N LYS A 170 -10.46 -3.60 -15.75
CA LYS A 170 -10.98 -2.46 -16.51
C LYS A 170 -11.28 -1.27 -15.58
N ALA A 171 -11.95 -1.50 -14.46
CA ALA A 171 -12.28 -0.44 -13.50
C ALA A 171 -11.01 0.26 -12.95
N TYR A 172 -9.97 -0.52 -12.61
CA TYR A 172 -8.68 0.02 -12.22
C TYR A 172 -7.98 0.75 -13.38
N GLY A 173 -8.04 0.20 -14.59
CA GLY A 173 -7.49 0.84 -15.78
C GLY A 173 -8.13 2.19 -16.07
N ASP A 174 -9.46 2.33 -15.88
CA ASP A 174 -10.18 3.59 -16.04
C ASP A 174 -9.69 4.62 -15.00
N GLU A 175 -9.51 4.24 -13.73
CA GLU A 175 -8.95 5.11 -12.69
C GLU A 175 -7.50 5.52 -12.98
N LEU A 176 -6.64 4.58 -13.39
CA LEU A 176 -5.26 4.88 -13.76
C LEU A 176 -5.19 5.85 -14.95
N ARG A 177 -6.09 5.74 -15.92
CA ARG A 177 -6.16 6.67 -17.07
C ARG A 177 -6.62 8.07 -16.64
N SER A 178 -7.61 8.16 -15.75
CA SER A 178 -8.06 9.43 -15.18
C SER A 178 -6.94 10.13 -14.44
N LEU A 179 -6.22 9.41 -13.57
CA LEU A 179 -5.06 9.92 -12.85
C LEU A 179 -3.94 10.37 -13.80
N ALA A 180 -3.62 9.57 -14.83
CA ALA A 180 -2.59 9.92 -15.80
C ALA A 180 -2.95 11.17 -16.60
N ALA A 181 -4.22 11.34 -16.99
CA ALA A 181 -4.69 12.53 -17.68
C ALA A 181 -4.52 13.81 -16.82
N ALA A 182 -4.59 13.68 -15.50
CA ALA A 182 -4.27 14.77 -14.56
C ALA A 182 -2.75 14.95 -14.33
N GLY A 183 -1.92 14.03 -14.84
CA GLY A 183 -0.46 14.04 -14.72
C GLY A 183 0.09 13.20 -13.56
N CYS A 184 -0.69 12.27 -13.02
CA CYS A 184 -0.19 11.28 -12.07
C CYS A 184 0.60 10.21 -12.83
N MET A 185 1.91 10.17 -12.61
CA MET A 185 2.79 9.21 -13.27
C MET A 185 3.42 8.21 -12.29
N TYR A 186 2.99 8.22 -11.03
CA TYR A 186 3.42 7.26 -10.01
C TYR A 186 2.23 6.80 -9.15
N VAL A 187 1.87 5.53 -9.28
CA VAL A 187 0.83 4.89 -8.46
C VAL A 187 1.41 3.69 -7.74
N GLN A 188 1.12 3.54 -6.46
CA GLN A 188 1.42 2.37 -5.64
C GLN A 188 0.13 1.65 -5.30
N MET A 189 0.07 0.35 -5.54
CA MET A 189 -0.99 -0.52 -5.05
C MET A 189 -0.58 -1.12 -3.70
N ASP A 190 -1.41 -0.95 -2.67
CA ASP A 190 -1.18 -1.52 -1.35
C ASP A 190 -1.85 -2.89 -1.25
N ASP A 191 -1.05 -3.93 -1.08
CA ASP A 191 -1.49 -5.32 -0.95
C ASP A 191 -1.12 -5.91 0.41
N THR A 192 -2.03 -6.67 0.98
CA THR A 192 -1.73 -7.52 2.15
C THR A 192 -1.72 -9.01 1.78
N ASN A 193 -2.35 -9.37 0.69
CA ASN A 193 -2.78 -10.73 0.41
C ASN A 193 -1.61 -11.64 0.07
N MET A 194 -0.65 -11.15 -0.74
CA MET A 194 0.57 -11.90 -1.05
C MET A 194 1.43 -12.11 0.21
N ALA A 195 1.56 -11.09 1.07
CA ALA A 195 2.29 -11.22 2.32
C ALA A 195 1.58 -12.14 3.32
N TYR A 196 0.24 -12.14 3.36
CA TYR A 196 -0.55 -13.05 4.19
C TYR A 196 -0.42 -14.51 3.75
N LEU A 197 -0.23 -14.77 2.47
CA LEU A 197 0.04 -16.10 1.94
C LEU A 197 1.46 -16.64 2.27
N CYS A 198 2.28 -15.85 2.95
CA CYS A 198 3.52 -16.31 3.57
C CYS A 198 3.31 -16.93 4.97
N ASP A 199 2.17 -16.65 5.61
CA ASP A 199 1.83 -17.09 6.98
C ASP A 199 0.96 -18.35 6.93
N GLU A 200 1.35 -19.43 7.63
CA GLU A 200 0.64 -20.71 7.57
C GLU A 200 -0.78 -20.64 8.13
N LYS A 201 -1.06 -19.77 9.12
CA LYS A 201 -2.43 -19.57 9.63
C LYS A 201 -3.32 -18.94 8.57
N MET A 202 -2.78 -17.98 7.82
CA MET A 202 -3.50 -17.32 6.72
C MET A 202 -3.69 -18.25 5.52
N ARG A 203 -2.71 -19.12 5.24
CA ARG A 203 -2.81 -20.19 4.22
C ARG A 203 -3.91 -21.19 4.59
N GLU A 204 -3.96 -21.61 5.87
CA GLU A 204 -5.01 -22.51 6.34
C GLU A 204 -6.40 -21.85 6.24
N ALA A 205 -6.52 -20.57 6.59
CA ALA A 205 -7.77 -19.83 6.40
C ALA A 205 -8.18 -19.74 4.92
N ALA A 206 -7.23 -19.69 3.98
CA ALA A 206 -7.52 -19.75 2.54
C ALA A 206 -8.08 -21.13 2.14
N ARG A 207 -7.46 -22.25 2.61
CA ARG A 207 -7.97 -23.62 2.38
C ARG A 207 -9.41 -23.77 2.88
N GLN A 208 -9.70 -23.26 4.08
CA GLN A 208 -11.06 -23.32 4.67
C GLN A 208 -12.11 -22.54 3.84
N ARG A 209 -11.69 -21.52 3.09
CA ARG A 209 -12.56 -20.79 2.14
C ARG A 209 -12.68 -21.47 0.77
N GLY A 210 -11.97 -22.58 0.55
CA GLY A 210 -11.96 -23.31 -0.72
C GLY A 210 -10.89 -22.86 -1.73
N ASP A 211 -9.93 -22.01 -1.30
CA ASP A 211 -8.79 -21.61 -2.13
C ASP A 211 -7.58 -22.51 -1.88
N ASP A 212 -6.84 -22.85 -2.94
CA ASP A 212 -5.51 -23.47 -2.79
C ASP A 212 -4.46 -22.35 -2.57
N PRO A 213 -3.84 -22.28 -1.39
CA PRO A 213 -2.84 -21.24 -1.10
C PRO A 213 -1.54 -21.38 -1.90
N ASN A 214 -1.32 -22.48 -2.61
CA ASN A 214 -0.20 -22.61 -3.53
C ASN A 214 -0.52 -22.02 -4.90
N GLU A 215 -1.75 -22.19 -5.38
CA GLU A 215 -2.22 -21.66 -6.66
C GLU A 215 -2.66 -20.19 -6.58
N LEU A 216 -3.12 -19.76 -5.41
CA LEU A 216 -3.67 -18.42 -5.23
C LEU A 216 -2.68 -17.28 -5.56
N PRO A 217 -1.38 -17.35 -5.20
CA PRO A 217 -0.38 -16.36 -5.62
C PRO A 217 -0.26 -16.24 -7.14
N HIS A 218 -0.25 -17.36 -7.87
CA HIS A 218 -0.17 -17.39 -9.34
C HIS A 218 -1.43 -16.82 -9.99
N ARG A 219 -2.62 -17.12 -9.42
CA ARG A 219 -3.89 -16.50 -9.85
C ARG A 219 -3.85 -14.99 -9.65
N TYR A 220 -3.36 -14.52 -8.51
CA TYR A 220 -3.24 -13.08 -8.23
C TYR A 220 -2.20 -12.40 -9.12
N ALA A 221 -1.10 -13.04 -9.44
CA ALA A 221 -0.14 -12.50 -10.40
C ALA A 221 -0.79 -12.29 -11.79
N LYS A 222 -1.55 -13.27 -12.28
CA LYS A 222 -2.32 -13.15 -13.53
C LYS A 222 -3.34 -12.01 -13.45
N PHE A 223 -4.06 -11.90 -12.34
CA PHE A 223 -5.05 -10.86 -12.11
C PHE A 223 -4.41 -9.45 -12.10
N ILE A 224 -3.35 -9.26 -11.34
CA ILE A 224 -2.60 -7.99 -11.31
C ILE A 224 -2.07 -7.64 -12.71
N ASN A 225 -1.59 -8.62 -13.47
CA ASN A 225 -1.12 -8.40 -14.83
C ASN A 225 -2.22 -7.90 -15.79
N LYS A 226 -3.48 -8.25 -15.56
CA LYS A 226 -4.61 -7.66 -16.29
C LYS A 226 -4.76 -6.16 -16.00
N VAL A 227 -4.52 -5.73 -14.74
CA VAL A 227 -4.47 -4.31 -14.37
C VAL A 227 -3.25 -3.61 -14.98
N VAL A 228 -2.06 -4.25 -14.88
CA VAL A 228 -0.82 -3.72 -15.47
C VAL A 228 -0.96 -3.51 -16.98
N ALA A 229 -1.68 -4.38 -17.68
CA ALA A 229 -1.95 -4.24 -19.11
C ALA A 229 -2.81 -3.00 -19.46
N GLN A 230 -3.54 -2.44 -18.48
CA GLN A 230 -4.31 -1.21 -18.62
C GLN A 230 -3.51 0.05 -18.28
N LYS A 231 -2.30 -0.09 -17.74
CA LYS A 231 -1.46 1.00 -17.26
C LYS A 231 -1.13 1.98 -18.40
N PRO A 232 -1.36 3.30 -18.23
CA PRO A 232 -0.93 4.31 -19.18
C PRO A 232 0.59 4.26 -19.44
N PRO A 233 1.03 4.52 -20.69
CA PRO A 233 2.45 4.56 -21.02
C PRO A 233 3.22 5.56 -20.14
N GLY A 234 4.40 5.15 -19.65
CA GLY A 234 5.26 5.98 -18.82
C GLY A 234 4.87 6.05 -17.33
N MET A 235 3.68 5.59 -16.94
CA MET A 235 3.30 5.52 -15.53
C MET A 235 4.12 4.44 -14.82
N LEU A 236 4.69 4.77 -13.66
CA LEU A 236 5.28 3.82 -12.72
C LEU A 236 4.16 3.20 -11.88
N LEU A 237 4.06 1.88 -11.89
CA LEU A 237 3.11 1.14 -11.07
C LEU A 237 3.88 0.20 -10.13
N ALA A 238 3.84 0.54 -8.84
CA ALA A 238 4.48 -0.23 -7.77
C ALA A 238 3.44 -0.98 -6.93
N MET A 239 3.90 -1.92 -6.11
CA MET A 239 3.08 -2.59 -5.10
C MET A 239 3.81 -2.64 -3.77
N HIS A 240 3.10 -2.29 -2.69
CA HIS A 240 3.55 -2.51 -1.33
C HIS A 240 2.91 -3.78 -0.76
N LEU A 241 3.75 -4.63 -0.16
CA LEU A 241 3.38 -5.93 0.40
C LEU A 241 3.32 -5.83 1.92
N CYS A 242 2.19 -5.37 2.42
CA CYS A 242 1.97 -5.10 3.83
C CYS A 242 1.68 -6.40 4.61
N ARG A 243 2.37 -6.60 5.74
CA ARG A 243 2.10 -7.70 6.67
C ARG A 243 1.01 -7.40 7.70
N GLY A 244 0.26 -6.32 7.49
CA GLY A 244 -0.70 -5.78 8.43
C GLY A 244 -0.02 -4.87 9.45
N ASN A 245 -0.48 -3.63 9.54
CA ASN A 245 0.05 -2.63 10.48
C ASN A 245 -1.13 -1.95 11.17
N PHE A 246 -1.42 -2.37 12.38
CA PHE A 246 -2.45 -1.79 13.23
C PHE A 246 -1.85 -1.49 14.60
N LYS A 247 -1.75 -0.19 14.94
CA LYS A 247 -1.18 0.27 16.23
C LYS A 247 0.15 -0.42 16.56
N SER A 248 1.10 -0.41 15.61
CA SER A 248 2.43 -1.02 15.74
C SER A 248 2.46 -2.56 15.81
N THR A 249 1.36 -3.26 15.51
CA THR A 249 1.34 -4.73 15.42
C THR A 249 1.55 -5.21 13.98
N HIS A 250 1.61 -6.52 13.79
CA HIS A 250 1.52 -7.17 12.48
C HIS A 250 0.50 -8.32 12.51
N ALA A 251 -0.06 -8.66 11.36
CA ALA A 251 -1.05 -9.73 11.23
C ALA A 251 -0.45 -11.03 10.68
N ALA A 252 0.64 -10.94 9.91
CA ALA A 252 1.26 -12.08 9.24
C ALA A 252 2.77 -12.10 9.41
N ALA A 253 3.33 -13.29 9.54
CA ALA A 253 4.76 -13.57 9.56
C ALA A 253 5.08 -14.67 8.53
N GLY A 254 6.35 -14.90 8.24
CA GLY A 254 6.80 -15.91 7.28
C GLY A 254 7.68 -15.33 6.20
N ASN A 255 8.62 -16.16 5.70
CA ASN A 255 9.47 -15.83 4.57
C ASN A 255 8.63 -15.68 3.29
N TYR A 256 9.05 -14.82 2.37
CA TYR A 256 8.36 -14.61 1.08
C TYR A 256 8.47 -15.79 0.11
N GLU A 257 9.23 -16.83 0.42
CA GLU A 257 9.47 -17.97 -0.46
C GLU A 257 8.19 -18.60 -1.06
N PRO A 258 7.09 -18.80 -0.30
CA PRO A 258 5.86 -19.39 -0.85
C PRO A 258 5.19 -18.59 -1.96
N VAL A 259 5.50 -17.30 -2.06
CA VAL A 259 4.88 -16.40 -3.06
C VAL A 259 5.91 -15.79 -4.02
N ALA A 260 7.20 -16.02 -3.81
CA ALA A 260 8.29 -15.29 -4.45
C ALA A 260 8.29 -15.41 -5.98
N GLU A 261 8.02 -16.59 -6.51
CA GLU A 261 7.99 -16.81 -7.97
C GLU A 261 6.81 -16.08 -8.60
N ALA A 262 5.60 -16.23 -8.08
CA ALA A 262 4.41 -15.53 -8.55
C ALA A 262 4.57 -14.01 -8.42
N LEU A 263 5.08 -13.54 -7.28
CA LEU A 263 5.24 -12.12 -6.97
C LEU A 263 6.29 -11.45 -7.86
N LEU A 264 7.51 -11.98 -7.90
CA LEU A 264 8.66 -11.29 -8.51
C LEU A 264 8.86 -11.67 -9.97
N LYS A 265 8.62 -12.94 -10.35
CA LYS A 265 8.88 -13.44 -11.71
C LYS A 265 7.66 -13.29 -12.63
N GLU A 266 6.44 -13.58 -12.13
CA GLU A 266 5.23 -13.59 -12.96
C GLU A 266 4.50 -12.25 -12.98
N MET A 267 4.46 -11.54 -11.84
CA MET A 267 3.80 -10.24 -11.74
C MET A 267 4.64 -9.15 -12.42
N ASN A 268 4.03 -8.38 -13.33
CA ASN A 268 4.77 -7.45 -14.20
C ASN A 268 4.71 -5.98 -13.73
N LEU A 269 4.90 -5.74 -12.45
CA LEU A 269 5.02 -4.41 -11.87
C LEU A 269 6.41 -3.79 -12.12
N ASP A 270 6.54 -2.48 -11.93
CA ASP A 270 7.82 -1.76 -12.06
C ASP A 270 8.65 -1.86 -10.77
N ALA A 271 7.99 -1.84 -9.58
CA ALA A 271 8.66 -1.92 -8.28
C ALA A 271 7.81 -2.65 -7.23
N TYR A 272 8.51 -3.27 -6.26
CA TYR A 272 7.93 -4.03 -5.15
C TYR A 272 8.50 -3.53 -3.83
N PHE A 273 7.65 -3.00 -2.95
CA PHE A 273 8.00 -2.60 -1.59
C PHE A 273 7.79 -3.78 -0.66
N MET A 274 8.86 -4.35 -0.13
CA MET A 274 8.83 -5.57 0.67
C MET A 274 9.33 -5.31 2.09
N GLU A 275 8.59 -5.76 3.09
CA GLU A 275 8.95 -5.60 4.50
C GLU A 275 10.06 -6.58 4.90
N TYR A 276 11.18 -6.04 5.39
CA TYR A 276 12.35 -6.78 5.87
C TYR A 276 12.98 -6.16 7.12
N ASP A 277 12.19 -5.47 7.94
CA ASP A 277 12.65 -4.73 9.12
C ASP A 277 13.00 -5.62 10.32
N ASP A 278 12.52 -6.86 10.35
CA ASP A 278 12.85 -7.84 11.40
C ASP A 278 12.82 -9.30 10.87
N ASP A 279 13.11 -10.25 11.78
CA ASP A 279 13.23 -11.68 11.46
C ASP A 279 11.93 -12.35 11.01
N ARG A 280 10.75 -11.74 11.24
CA ARG A 280 9.45 -12.31 10.82
C ARG A 280 9.33 -12.44 9.31
N SER A 281 10.11 -11.67 8.55
CA SER A 281 10.11 -11.67 7.09
C SER A 281 11.07 -12.69 6.47
N GLY A 282 11.89 -13.36 7.29
CA GLY A 282 12.92 -14.28 6.83
C GLY A 282 14.10 -13.59 6.13
N ASP A 283 14.72 -14.27 5.22
CA ASP A 283 15.91 -13.84 4.49
C ASP A 283 15.62 -13.30 3.08
N PHE A 284 16.66 -12.86 2.38
CA PHE A 284 16.57 -12.26 1.05
C PHE A 284 16.61 -13.24 -0.13
N ARG A 285 16.68 -14.56 0.09
CA ARG A 285 16.68 -15.56 -0.99
C ARG A 285 15.54 -15.41 -1.99
N PRO A 286 14.33 -15.00 -1.62
CA PRO A 286 13.25 -14.73 -2.56
C PRO A 286 13.60 -13.74 -3.68
N LEU A 287 14.52 -12.78 -3.42
CA LEU A 287 14.93 -11.78 -4.40
C LEU A 287 15.61 -12.35 -5.65
N ARG A 288 16.09 -13.60 -5.62
CA ARG A 288 16.66 -14.30 -6.80
C ARG A 288 15.68 -14.42 -7.97
N TYR A 289 14.38 -14.29 -7.71
CA TYR A 289 13.35 -14.31 -8.75
C TYR A 289 13.13 -12.96 -9.43
N LEU A 290 13.80 -11.89 -8.97
CA LEU A 290 13.61 -10.55 -9.52
C LEU A 290 14.18 -10.45 -10.94
N PRO A 291 13.35 -10.17 -11.98
CA PRO A 291 13.86 -10.05 -13.34
C PRO A 291 14.54 -8.69 -13.55
N LYS A 292 15.39 -8.64 -14.57
CA LYS A 292 16.04 -7.39 -14.98
C LYS A 292 15.02 -6.28 -15.25
N GLY A 293 15.33 -5.06 -14.83
CA GLY A 293 14.52 -3.87 -15.07
C GLY A 293 13.39 -3.66 -14.07
N LYS A 294 13.26 -4.51 -13.06
CA LYS A 294 12.36 -4.31 -11.91
C LYS A 294 13.16 -3.88 -10.70
N THR A 295 12.50 -3.23 -9.76
CA THR A 295 13.14 -2.76 -8.52
C THR A 295 12.46 -3.36 -7.30
N VAL A 296 13.25 -3.83 -6.33
CA VAL A 296 12.75 -4.11 -4.97
C VAL A 296 13.16 -2.96 -4.05
N VAL A 297 12.18 -2.39 -3.38
CA VAL A 297 12.35 -1.39 -2.34
C VAL A 297 12.38 -2.12 -1.01
N LEU A 298 13.56 -2.17 -0.39
CA LEU A 298 13.80 -2.88 0.86
C LEU A 298 13.26 -2.07 2.04
N GLY A 299 12.19 -2.54 2.63
CA GLY A 299 11.58 -1.96 3.83
C GLY A 299 12.35 -2.37 5.08
N LEU A 300 13.52 -1.75 5.32
CA LEU A 300 14.44 -2.12 6.40
C LEU A 300 14.28 -1.28 7.68
N VAL A 301 13.60 -0.14 7.60
CA VAL A 301 13.42 0.78 8.72
C VAL A 301 12.03 0.60 9.30
N THR A 302 11.93 0.17 10.57
CA THR A 302 10.62 -0.05 11.19
C THR A 302 9.85 1.25 11.43
N THR A 303 8.56 1.22 11.18
CA THR A 303 7.63 2.32 11.54
C THR A 303 6.86 2.04 12.82
N LYS A 304 7.14 0.91 13.49
CA LYS A 304 6.38 0.44 14.66
C LYS A 304 6.88 1.06 15.96
N PHE A 305 8.18 1.34 16.04
CA PHE A 305 8.85 1.82 17.24
C PHE A 305 9.74 3.01 16.93
N GLY A 306 10.01 3.84 17.96
CA GLY A 306 10.81 5.07 17.82
C GLY A 306 12.32 4.86 17.82
N GLU A 307 12.81 3.67 18.23
CA GLU A 307 14.23 3.33 18.22
C GLU A 307 14.81 3.44 16.81
N MET A 308 15.99 4.07 16.72
CA MET A 308 16.67 4.30 15.44
C MET A 308 17.55 3.10 15.07
N GLU A 309 17.42 2.64 13.85
CA GLU A 309 18.35 1.69 13.25
C GLU A 309 19.71 2.36 13.00
N SER A 310 20.80 1.59 13.07
CA SER A 310 22.11 2.13 12.69
C SER A 310 22.32 2.07 11.17
N LYS A 311 22.94 3.11 10.59
CA LYS A 311 23.29 3.12 9.16
C LYS A 311 24.14 1.92 8.75
N ASP A 312 25.09 1.50 9.60
CA ASP A 312 25.94 0.33 9.33
C ASP A 312 25.12 -0.97 9.28
N ALA A 313 24.11 -1.12 10.14
CA ALA A 313 23.22 -2.26 10.09
C ALA A 313 22.40 -2.26 8.79
N LEU A 314 21.84 -1.12 8.39
CA LEU A 314 21.11 -0.98 7.13
C LEU A 314 21.98 -1.29 5.93
N LYS A 315 23.23 -0.76 5.88
CA LYS A 315 24.17 -1.05 4.80
C LYS A 315 24.54 -2.53 4.72
N ARG A 316 24.74 -3.21 5.86
CA ARG A 316 24.96 -4.66 5.88
C ARG A 316 23.77 -5.44 5.32
N ARG A 317 22.54 -5.06 5.70
CA ARG A 317 21.32 -5.70 5.19
C ARG A 317 21.16 -5.46 3.68
N ILE A 318 21.47 -4.27 3.17
CA ILE A 318 21.47 -3.97 1.73
C ILE A 318 22.52 -4.83 1.01
N ALA A 319 23.73 -4.96 1.56
CA ALA A 319 24.80 -5.78 0.98
C ALA A 319 24.42 -7.29 1.00
N GLU A 320 23.70 -7.77 2.01
CA GLU A 320 23.15 -9.11 2.06
C GLU A 320 22.10 -9.33 0.96
N ALA A 321 21.16 -8.39 0.79
CA ALA A 321 20.17 -8.44 -0.27
C ALA A 321 20.81 -8.42 -1.67
N ALA A 322 21.91 -7.67 -1.82
CA ALA A 322 22.66 -7.56 -3.08
C ALA A 322 23.35 -8.87 -3.51
N GLN A 323 23.40 -9.89 -2.65
CA GLN A 323 23.84 -11.25 -3.04
C GLN A 323 22.79 -11.99 -3.88
N TYR A 324 21.53 -11.57 -3.86
CA TYR A 324 20.42 -12.22 -4.53
C TYR A 324 19.81 -11.39 -5.67
N ALA A 325 19.97 -10.08 -5.65
CA ALA A 325 19.53 -9.18 -6.71
C ALA A 325 20.58 -8.06 -6.90
N PRO A 326 20.85 -7.61 -8.14
CA PRO A 326 21.83 -6.55 -8.41
C PRO A 326 21.51 -5.27 -7.61
N LEU A 327 22.54 -4.61 -7.08
CA LEU A 327 22.39 -3.40 -6.25
C LEU A 327 21.61 -2.29 -6.98
N GLU A 328 21.76 -2.18 -8.29
CA GLU A 328 21.03 -1.25 -9.15
C GLU A 328 19.52 -1.58 -9.28
N GLN A 329 19.08 -2.74 -8.84
CA GLN A 329 17.67 -3.14 -8.75
C GLN A 329 17.11 -3.03 -7.33
N LEU A 330 17.89 -2.50 -6.38
CA LEU A 330 17.49 -2.31 -5.00
C LEU A 330 17.30 -0.82 -4.68
N ALA A 331 16.42 -0.54 -3.74
CA ALA A 331 16.20 0.77 -3.14
C ALA A 331 15.86 0.58 -1.65
N LEU A 332 15.77 1.66 -0.87
CA LEU A 332 15.51 1.62 0.56
C LEU A 332 14.21 2.36 0.92
N SER A 333 13.45 1.83 1.88
CA SER A 333 12.29 2.51 2.46
C SER A 333 12.05 2.11 3.92
N PRO A 334 11.15 2.81 4.63
CA PRO A 334 10.50 2.23 5.80
C PRO A 334 9.72 0.97 5.41
N GLN A 335 9.51 0.06 6.37
CA GLN A 335 8.86 -1.22 6.10
C GLN A 335 7.38 -1.07 5.70
N CYS A 336 6.67 -0.09 6.28
CA CYS A 336 5.26 0.24 6.02
C CYS A 336 5.04 1.74 6.19
N GLY A 337 3.80 2.21 6.04
CA GLY A 337 3.42 3.56 6.43
C GLY A 337 3.44 3.75 7.96
N PHE A 338 3.50 5.00 8.40
CA PHE A 338 3.45 5.35 9.83
C PHE A 338 2.02 5.37 10.38
N SER A 339 1.02 5.37 9.53
CA SER A 339 -0.39 5.44 9.93
C SER A 339 -1.29 4.72 8.91
N SER A 340 -1.19 3.40 8.85
CA SER A 340 -1.98 2.56 7.92
C SER A 340 -3.49 2.63 8.20
N THR A 341 -3.87 2.99 9.42
CA THR A 341 -5.24 3.33 9.82
C THR A 341 -5.28 4.71 10.49
N VAL A 342 -6.45 5.25 10.71
CA VAL A 342 -6.66 6.54 11.39
C VAL A 342 -5.97 6.64 12.77
N HIS A 343 -5.77 5.51 13.45
CA HIS A 343 -5.15 5.47 14.78
C HIS A 343 -3.64 5.75 14.80
N GLY A 344 -2.93 5.51 13.66
CA GLY A 344 -1.47 5.64 13.60
C GLY A 344 -0.70 4.60 14.42
N ASN A 345 0.60 4.58 14.23
CA ASN A 345 1.53 3.77 15.03
C ASN A 345 1.91 4.51 16.32
N ASN A 346 2.35 3.75 17.32
CA ASN A 346 2.80 4.30 18.60
C ASN A 346 4.25 4.84 18.49
N ILE A 347 4.41 5.91 17.71
CA ILE A 347 5.70 6.54 17.42
C ILE A 347 5.53 8.06 17.43
N ALA A 348 6.54 8.79 17.92
CA ALA A 348 6.54 10.25 17.92
C ALA A 348 6.81 10.80 16.50
N VAL A 349 6.23 11.98 16.20
CA VAL A 349 6.44 12.66 14.89
C VAL A 349 7.92 12.95 14.64
N GLU A 350 8.68 13.28 15.69
CA GLU A 350 10.14 13.49 15.54
C GLU A 350 10.88 12.21 15.19
N ALA A 351 10.49 11.08 15.77
CA ALA A 351 11.06 9.78 15.39
C ALA A 351 10.69 9.41 13.93
N GLN A 352 9.45 9.68 13.49
CA GLN A 352 9.08 9.56 12.08
C GLN A 352 10.01 10.39 11.17
N ARG A 353 10.28 11.65 11.53
CA ARG A 353 11.20 12.53 10.80
C ARG A 353 12.60 11.95 10.72
N ASN A 354 13.13 11.51 11.84
CA ASN A 354 14.50 11.00 11.94
C ASN A 354 14.68 9.68 11.16
N LYS A 355 13.69 8.80 11.20
CA LYS A 355 13.69 7.55 10.41
C LYS A 355 13.66 7.82 8.90
N LEU A 356 12.89 8.78 8.44
CA LEU A 356 12.88 9.17 7.02
C LEU A 356 14.21 9.79 6.59
N ARG A 357 14.80 10.65 7.41
CA ARG A 357 16.16 11.18 7.16
C ARG A 357 17.19 10.06 7.10
N LEU A 358 17.12 9.10 8.02
CA LEU A 358 17.98 7.93 8.03
C LEU A 358 17.88 7.14 6.70
N VAL A 359 16.66 6.93 6.18
CA VAL A 359 16.44 6.27 4.89
C VAL A 359 17.13 7.06 3.76
N VAL A 360 16.87 8.38 3.66
CA VAL A 360 17.44 9.24 2.62
C VAL A 360 18.97 9.25 2.69
N GLU A 361 19.53 9.49 3.87
CA GLU A 361 20.99 9.57 4.07
C GLU A 361 21.67 8.23 3.79
N THR A 362 21.12 7.12 4.29
CA THR A 362 21.69 5.79 4.04
C THR A 362 21.68 5.45 2.55
N ALA A 363 20.58 5.74 1.86
CA ALA A 363 20.48 5.48 0.42
C ALA A 363 21.49 6.32 -0.38
N ARG A 364 21.64 7.60 -0.06
CA ARG A 364 22.66 8.46 -0.68
C ARG A 364 24.09 7.94 -0.49
N GLU A 365 24.38 7.39 0.68
CA GLU A 365 25.70 6.80 0.93
C GLU A 365 25.94 5.48 0.18
N VAL A 366 24.87 4.71 -0.13
CA VAL A 366 24.97 3.41 -0.81
C VAL A 366 24.94 3.57 -2.34
N TRP A 367 24.05 4.42 -2.89
CA TRP A 367 23.83 4.54 -4.34
C TRP A 367 24.32 5.86 -4.94
N GLY A 368 24.78 6.81 -4.14
CA GLY A 368 25.14 8.15 -4.57
C GLY A 368 23.92 9.10 -4.59
N GLU A 369 24.19 10.39 -4.85
CA GLU A 369 23.13 11.39 -5.03
C GLU A 369 22.47 11.22 -6.41
N ASN A 370 21.24 10.76 -6.43
CA ASN A 370 20.35 10.81 -7.57
C ASN A 370 18.98 11.35 -7.14
#